data_1834a64b53d714aa6417ed6abe7677b4
#
_entry.id   1834a64b53d714aa6417ed6abe7677b4
#
_cell.length_a   1.000
_cell.length_b   1.000
_cell.length_c   1.000
_cell.angle_alpha   90.00
_cell.angle_beta   90.00
_cell.angle_gamma   90.00
#
_symmetry.space_group_name_H-M   'P 1'
#
loop_
_entity.id
_entity.type
_entity.pdbx_description
1 polymer ?
#
loop_
_entity_poly.entity_id
_entity_poly.type
_entity_poly.pdbx_seq_one_letter_code
_entity_poly.pdbx_strand_id
1 'polypeptide(L)'
;LFANLGIAQIEQLVESQSLSLIDKMVTKLQADGLIVHINPMQEWLQPEGDIYTHSPLDLIKILLEKCPFPIIVKEVGQGFGPESLRSLLELPLAAIDFGASGGTNFALLELLRANQTAQENLSPLAYIGHTAHEMVEMVNVLSENTANQCKHVIISGGVKTFLDGYYLTSKCKISSIYAQASSFLKLALGTYEELDAYMQIQIKGLSISKQFLRIKS
;
A
#
# COMPACT_ATOMS: atom_id res chain seq x y z
N LEU A 1 11.83 8.62 -6.05
CA LEU A 1 12.01 7.16 -5.97
C LEU A 1 12.05 6.72 -4.52
N PHE A 2 11.38 5.59 -4.17
CA PHE A 2 11.45 4.99 -2.83
C PHE A 2 12.03 3.58 -2.94
N ALA A 3 12.95 3.24 -2.04
CA ALA A 3 13.37 1.86 -1.83
C ALA A 3 12.24 1.06 -1.16
N ASN A 4 12.27 -0.27 -1.20
CA ASN A 4 11.19 -1.09 -0.65
C ASN A 4 11.79 -2.27 0.16
N LEU A 5 11.26 -2.47 1.37
CA LEU A 5 11.55 -3.65 2.21
C LEU A 5 10.26 -4.18 2.84
N GLY A 6 10.23 -5.49 3.08
CA GLY A 6 9.17 -6.13 3.86
C GLY A 6 9.38 -5.97 5.36
N ILE A 7 8.28 -6.01 6.11
CA ILE A 7 8.33 -5.88 7.57
C ILE A 7 9.17 -7.00 8.23
N ALA A 8 9.14 -8.23 7.69
CA ALA A 8 9.96 -9.34 8.17
C ALA A 8 11.47 -9.04 8.01
N GLN A 9 11.87 -8.45 6.88
CA GLN A 9 13.25 -8.04 6.66
C GLN A 9 13.67 -6.91 7.61
N ILE A 10 12.75 -6.00 7.93
CA ILE A 10 12.99 -4.95 8.93
C ILE A 10 13.25 -5.58 10.30
N GLU A 11 12.43 -6.57 10.72
CA GLU A 11 12.63 -7.29 11.98
C GLU A 11 14.03 -7.90 12.05
N GLN A 12 14.45 -8.63 11.01
CA GLN A 12 15.79 -9.23 10.93
C GLN A 12 16.92 -8.18 11.06
N LEU A 13 16.74 -7.01 10.44
CA LEU A 13 17.72 -5.91 10.53
C LEU A 13 17.74 -5.26 11.91
N VAL A 14 16.63 -5.17 12.61
CA VAL A 14 16.54 -4.70 13.99
C VAL A 14 17.24 -5.68 14.94
N GLU A 15 16.91 -6.98 14.86
CA GLU A 15 17.49 -8.03 15.69
C GLU A 15 19.00 -8.16 15.50
N SER A 16 19.49 -8.08 14.27
CA SER A 16 20.92 -8.12 13.94
C SER A 16 21.65 -6.80 14.16
N GLN A 17 20.97 -5.77 14.67
CA GLN A 17 21.51 -4.41 14.84
C GLN A 17 22.13 -3.83 13.55
N SER A 18 21.56 -4.18 12.41
CA SER A 18 22.09 -3.87 11.08
C SER A 18 21.28 -2.83 10.31
N LEU A 19 20.50 -1.96 10.98
CA LEU A 19 19.67 -0.92 10.37
C LEU A 19 20.45 0.03 9.45
N SER A 20 21.77 0.21 9.68
CA SER A 20 22.62 1.00 8.78
C SER A 20 22.69 0.46 7.34
N LEU A 21 22.29 -0.78 7.11
CA LEU A 21 22.17 -1.34 5.76
C LEU A 21 21.03 -0.70 4.96
N ILE A 22 19.98 -0.22 5.64
CA ILE A 22 18.88 0.52 5.00
C ILE A 22 19.39 1.86 4.46
N ASP A 23 20.19 2.60 5.24
CA ASP A 23 20.79 3.86 4.80
C ASP A 23 21.71 3.65 3.58
N LYS A 24 22.51 2.59 3.62
CA LYS A 24 23.37 2.21 2.48
C LYS A 24 22.55 1.87 1.23
N MET A 25 21.44 1.15 1.40
CA MET A 25 20.54 0.80 0.29
C MET A 25 19.89 2.05 -0.30
N VAL A 26 19.29 2.91 0.53
CA VAL A 26 18.64 4.15 0.09
C VAL A 26 19.65 5.04 -0.65
N THR A 27 20.85 5.20 -0.09
CA THR A 27 21.93 5.99 -0.71
C THR A 27 22.38 5.37 -2.05
N LYS A 28 22.62 4.06 -2.10
CA LYS A 28 23.09 3.37 -3.31
C LYS A 28 22.06 3.40 -4.44
N LEU A 29 20.79 3.34 -4.11
CA LEU A 29 19.68 3.44 -5.05
C LEU A 29 19.36 4.89 -5.43
N GLN A 30 20.00 5.88 -4.77
CA GLN A 30 19.62 7.30 -4.88
C GLN A 30 18.13 7.51 -4.65
N ALA A 31 17.55 6.78 -3.68
CA ALA A 31 16.15 6.86 -3.34
C ALA A 31 15.88 8.01 -2.37
N ASP A 32 14.68 8.58 -2.45
CA ASP A 32 14.23 9.70 -1.62
C ASP A 32 13.69 9.23 -0.26
N GLY A 33 13.50 7.93 -0.07
CA GLY A 33 12.98 7.33 1.16
C GLY A 33 12.74 5.83 1.04
N LEU A 34 11.99 5.30 2.01
CA LEU A 34 11.71 3.88 2.15
C LEU A 34 10.20 3.61 2.15
N ILE A 35 9.78 2.59 1.40
CA ILE A 35 8.49 1.95 1.55
C ILE A 35 8.67 0.70 2.39
N VAL A 36 7.89 0.55 3.45
CA VAL A 36 7.79 -0.67 4.25
C VAL A 36 6.48 -1.35 3.89
N HIS A 37 6.54 -2.55 3.31
CA HIS A 37 5.32 -3.31 3.08
C HIS A 37 5.02 -4.26 4.22
N ILE A 38 3.73 -4.32 4.58
CA ILE A 38 3.18 -5.18 5.63
C ILE A 38 2.29 -6.21 4.93
N ASN A 39 2.69 -7.46 4.99
CA ASN A 39 2.08 -8.56 4.24
C ASN A 39 1.86 -9.84 5.07
N PRO A 40 1.22 -9.75 6.26
CA PRO A 40 1.15 -10.88 7.20
C PRO A 40 0.47 -12.11 6.60
N MET A 41 -0.61 -11.92 5.84
CA MET A 41 -1.34 -13.05 5.26
C MET A 41 -0.58 -13.70 4.11
N GLN A 42 0.15 -12.91 3.31
CA GLN A 42 1.02 -13.43 2.27
C GLN A 42 2.12 -14.29 2.89
N GLU A 43 2.86 -13.76 3.86
CA GLU A 43 3.97 -14.46 4.52
C GLU A 43 3.47 -15.74 5.22
N TRP A 44 2.34 -15.68 5.90
CA TRP A 44 1.79 -16.81 6.64
C TRP A 44 1.30 -17.95 5.73
N LEU A 45 0.82 -17.61 4.54
CA LEU A 45 0.33 -18.60 3.57
C LEU A 45 1.42 -19.11 2.62
N GLN A 46 2.55 -18.44 2.58
CA GLN A 46 3.71 -18.85 1.77
C GLN A 46 4.48 -19.96 2.50
N PRO A 47 4.77 -21.12 1.85
CA PRO A 47 5.50 -22.23 2.49
C PRO A 47 6.87 -21.83 3.03
N GLU A 48 7.56 -20.91 2.35
CA GLU A 48 8.86 -20.34 2.71
C GLU A 48 8.78 -18.96 3.36
N GLY A 49 7.57 -18.54 3.78
CA GLY A 49 7.33 -17.19 4.30
C GLY A 49 7.99 -16.93 5.65
N ASP A 50 8.40 -15.70 5.84
CA ASP A 50 9.00 -15.24 7.09
C ASP A 50 7.91 -15.03 8.15
N ILE A 51 8.06 -15.70 9.29
CA ILE A 51 7.21 -15.46 10.46
C ILE A 51 7.90 -14.42 11.33
N TYR A 52 7.36 -13.23 11.39
CA TYR A 52 7.84 -12.19 12.29
C TYR A 52 7.06 -12.22 13.62
N THR A 53 7.77 -11.93 14.69
CA THR A 53 7.29 -12.04 16.07
C THR A 53 7.00 -10.70 16.73
N HIS A 54 7.64 -9.65 16.25
CA HIS A 54 7.43 -8.30 16.74
C HIS A 54 6.22 -7.62 16.08
N SER A 55 5.59 -6.72 16.81
CA SER A 55 4.53 -5.90 16.27
C SER A 55 5.04 -5.05 15.10
N PRO A 56 4.42 -5.11 13.90
CA PRO A 56 4.79 -4.21 12.80
C PRO A 56 4.80 -2.74 13.18
N LEU A 57 3.88 -2.31 14.04
CA LEU A 57 3.81 -0.93 14.51
C LEU A 57 5.04 -0.52 15.32
N ASP A 58 5.57 -1.42 16.15
CA ASP A 58 6.76 -1.12 16.97
C ASP A 58 8.03 -1.09 16.09
N LEU A 59 8.13 -1.98 15.11
CA LEU A 59 9.21 -1.93 14.12
C LEU A 59 9.19 -0.63 13.30
N ILE A 60 8.00 -0.16 12.90
CA ILE A 60 7.85 1.13 12.20
C ILE A 60 8.29 2.29 13.09
N LYS A 61 7.94 2.30 14.38
CA LYS A 61 8.39 3.33 15.33
C LYS A 61 9.92 3.36 15.45
N ILE A 62 10.56 2.19 15.55
CA ILE A 62 12.02 2.09 15.56
C ILE A 62 12.62 2.69 14.28
N LEU A 63 12.05 2.41 13.11
CA LEU A 63 12.51 3.01 11.86
C LEU A 63 12.36 4.52 11.85
N LEU A 64 11.22 5.06 12.30
CA LEU A 64 10.99 6.50 12.37
C LEU A 64 11.96 7.22 13.30
N GLU A 65 12.43 6.56 14.35
CA GLU A 65 13.44 7.10 15.26
C GLU A 65 14.87 7.03 14.69
N LYS A 66 15.17 6.04 13.87
CA LYS A 66 16.55 5.72 13.43
C LYS A 66 16.85 6.19 12.01
N CYS A 67 15.88 6.27 11.13
CA CYS A 67 16.08 6.59 9.72
C CYS A 67 15.81 8.07 9.45
N PRO A 68 16.73 8.78 8.76
CA PRO A 68 16.62 10.22 8.52
C PRO A 68 15.77 10.61 7.30
N PHE A 69 15.18 9.64 6.60
CA PHE A 69 14.45 9.82 5.36
C PHE A 69 12.96 9.50 5.52
N PRO A 70 12.10 9.96 4.59
CA PRO A 70 10.67 9.70 4.62
C PRO A 70 10.33 8.21 4.54
N ILE A 71 9.34 7.77 5.34
CA ILE A 71 8.87 6.39 5.35
C ILE A 71 7.41 6.36 4.91
N ILE A 72 7.11 5.49 3.96
CA ILE A 72 5.75 5.12 3.54
C ILE A 72 5.48 3.70 4.04
N VAL A 73 4.32 3.49 4.64
CA VAL A 73 3.86 2.15 5.03
C VAL A 73 2.77 1.72 4.07
N LYS A 74 2.87 0.49 3.54
CA LYS A 74 1.88 -0.04 2.62
C LYS A 74 1.46 -1.47 2.96
N GLU A 75 0.21 -1.77 2.67
CA GLU A 75 -0.33 -3.12 2.61
C GLU A 75 -0.22 -3.68 1.18
N VAL A 76 -0.54 -4.95 0.95
CA VAL A 76 -0.25 -5.63 -0.32
C VAL A 76 -1.45 -6.35 -0.96
N GLY A 77 -2.68 -6.06 -0.55
CA GLY A 77 -3.86 -6.61 -1.22
C GLY A 77 -5.08 -6.84 -0.34
N GLN A 78 -4.98 -6.58 0.97
CA GLN A 78 -6.09 -6.72 1.93
C GLN A 78 -6.47 -5.40 2.60
N GLY A 79 -5.58 -4.40 2.55
CA GLY A 79 -5.78 -3.11 3.18
C GLY A 79 -5.65 -3.16 4.71
N PHE A 80 -5.70 -2.00 5.33
CA PHE A 80 -5.63 -1.85 6.78
C PHE A 80 -7.02 -1.75 7.41
N GLY A 81 -7.23 -2.41 8.54
CA GLY A 81 -8.40 -2.21 9.38
C GLY A 81 -8.36 -0.87 10.13
N PRO A 82 -9.50 -0.45 10.75
CA PRO A 82 -9.62 0.88 11.35
C PRO A 82 -8.64 1.15 12.49
N GLU A 83 -8.31 0.14 13.30
CA GLU A 83 -7.35 0.30 14.39
C GLU A 83 -5.92 0.48 13.90
N SER A 84 -5.52 -0.30 12.88
CA SER A 84 -4.23 -0.15 12.22
C SER A 84 -4.09 1.22 11.56
N LEU A 85 -5.12 1.65 10.81
CA LEU A 85 -5.14 2.97 10.19
C LEU A 85 -5.02 4.09 11.22
N ARG A 86 -5.74 4.00 12.35
CA ARG A 86 -5.63 4.98 13.45
C ARG A 86 -4.20 5.09 13.94
N SER A 87 -3.60 3.94 14.28
CA SER A 87 -2.22 3.90 14.80
C SER A 87 -1.21 4.45 13.80
N LEU A 88 -1.37 4.14 12.50
CA LEU A 88 -0.48 4.64 11.45
C LEU A 88 -0.67 6.14 11.19
N LEU A 89 -1.91 6.65 11.24
CA LEU A 89 -2.18 8.08 11.06
C LEU A 89 -1.56 8.94 12.18
N GLU A 90 -1.41 8.41 13.37
CA GLU A 90 -0.77 9.09 14.50
C GLU A 90 0.77 9.15 14.38
N LEU A 91 1.38 8.42 13.45
CA LEU A 91 2.82 8.43 13.22
C LEU A 91 3.23 9.48 12.17
N PRO A 92 4.46 10.04 12.23
CA PRO A 92 4.98 10.99 11.26
C PRO A 92 5.42 10.32 9.95
N LEU A 93 4.54 9.51 9.38
CA LEU A 93 4.74 8.85 8.09
C LEU A 93 4.61 9.85 6.94
N ALA A 94 5.39 9.64 5.88
CA ALA A 94 5.25 10.40 4.64
C ALA A 94 3.91 10.13 3.95
N ALA A 95 3.47 8.86 3.94
CA ALA A 95 2.15 8.45 3.48
C ALA A 95 1.81 7.05 3.99
N ILE A 96 0.51 6.71 3.91
CA ILE A 96 0.00 5.35 4.04
C ILE A 96 -0.53 4.92 2.69
N ASP A 97 -0.01 3.82 2.13
CA ASP A 97 -0.49 3.22 0.89
C ASP A 97 -1.43 2.06 1.22
N PHE A 98 -2.65 2.13 0.75
CA PHE A 98 -3.71 1.24 1.18
C PHE A 98 -3.46 -0.23 0.85
N GLY A 99 -2.95 -0.53 -0.34
CA GLY A 99 -2.86 -1.92 -0.79
C GLY A 99 -4.20 -2.67 -0.68
N ALA A 100 -5.30 -1.98 -0.90
CA ALA A 100 -6.66 -2.42 -0.60
C ALA A 100 -7.09 -3.64 -1.42
N SER A 101 -8.13 -4.33 -0.98
CA SER A 101 -8.74 -5.46 -1.69
C SER A 101 -9.37 -5.02 -3.02
N GLY A 102 -9.42 -5.95 -3.99
CA GLY A 102 -9.95 -5.70 -5.34
C GLY A 102 -8.89 -5.52 -6.42
N GLY A 103 -7.59 -5.46 -6.05
CA GLY A 103 -6.44 -5.56 -6.94
C GLY A 103 -5.84 -6.97 -6.96
N THR A 104 -4.50 -7.07 -7.05
CA THR A 104 -3.78 -8.34 -6.91
C THR A 104 -3.92 -8.85 -5.48
N ASN A 105 -4.39 -10.09 -5.35
CA ASN A 105 -4.54 -10.76 -4.06
C ASN A 105 -3.33 -11.68 -3.83
N PHE A 106 -2.31 -11.19 -3.13
CA PHE A 106 -1.09 -11.96 -2.89
C PHE A 106 -1.33 -13.17 -1.97
N ALA A 107 -2.24 -13.08 -1.01
CA ALA A 107 -2.63 -14.21 -0.17
C ALA A 107 -3.23 -15.36 -1.00
N LEU A 108 -4.11 -15.04 -1.95
CA LEU A 108 -4.66 -16.02 -2.88
C LEU A 108 -3.56 -16.59 -3.80
N LEU A 109 -2.63 -15.76 -4.25
CA LEU A 109 -1.51 -16.20 -5.09
C LEU A 109 -0.67 -17.27 -4.38
N GLU A 110 -0.36 -17.07 -3.10
CA GLU A 110 0.38 -18.05 -2.31
C GLU A 110 -0.43 -19.34 -2.07
N LEU A 111 -1.73 -19.21 -1.80
CA LEU A 111 -2.60 -20.38 -1.69
C LEU A 111 -2.65 -21.21 -2.98
N LEU A 112 -2.64 -20.59 -4.15
CA LEU A 112 -2.59 -21.31 -5.43
C LEU A 112 -1.27 -22.09 -5.66
N ARG A 113 -0.21 -21.71 -4.94
CA ARG A 113 1.08 -22.46 -4.91
C ARG A 113 1.09 -23.58 -3.87
N ALA A 114 0.20 -23.53 -2.89
CA ALA A 114 0.10 -24.51 -1.83
C ALA A 114 -0.55 -25.83 -2.30
N ASN A 115 -0.54 -26.85 -1.45
CA ASN A 115 -1.23 -28.10 -1.73
C ASN A 115 -2.75 -27.93 -1.68
N GLN A 116 -3.49 -28.88 -2.27
CA GLN A 116 -4.95 -28.81 -2.39
C GLN A 116 -5.65 -28.66 -1.03
N THR A 117 -5.20 -29.37 -0.02
CA THR A 117 -5.77 -29.31 1.34
C THR A 117 -5.68 -27.89 1.92
N ALA A 118 -4.54 -27.23 1.77
CA ALA A 118 -4.36 -25.85 2.19
C ALA A 118 -5.23 -24.89 1.38
N GLN A 119 -5.31 -25.06 0.05
CA GLN A 119 -6.20 -24.26 -0.82
C GLN A 119 -7.66 -24.34 -0.36
N GLU A 120 -8.18 -25.54 -0.11
CA GLU A 120 -9.57 -25.75 0.27
C GLU A 120 -9.90 -25.17 1.67
N ASN A 121 -8.99 -25.33 2.63
CA ASN A 121 -9.28 -24.98 4.02
C ASN A 121 -8.89 -23.53 4.39
N LEU A 122 -7.88 -22.94 3.74
CA LEU A 122 -7.39 -21.60 4.06
C LEU A 122 -7.87 -20.51 3.08
N SER A 123 -8.54 -20.91 1.98
CA SER A 123 -9.06 -19.94 1.00
C SER A 123 -9.89 -18.80 1.59
N PRO A 124 -10.72 -18.97 2.65
CA PRO A 124 -11.45 -17.85 3.23
C PRO A 124 -10.56 -16.71 3.70
N LEU A 125 -9.32 -17.00 4.16
CA LEU A 125 -8.37 -15.99 4.62
C LEU A 125 -7.94 -15.04 3.50
N ALA A 126 -7.86 -15.52 2.26
CA ALA A 126 -7.48 -14.70 1.12
C ALA A 126 -8.51 -13.61 0.77
N TYR A 127 -9.73 -13.73 1.25
CA TYR A 127 -10.82 -12.80 0.96
C TYR A 127 -11.14 -11.85 2.12
N ILE A 128 -10.38 -11.91 3.21
CA ILE A 128 -10.46 -10.94 4.30
C ILE A 128 -9.80 -9.64 3.83
N GLY A 129 -10.41 -8.51 4.14
CA GLY A 129 -9.80 -7.20 3.87
C GLY A 129 -10.82 -6.11 3.61
N HIS A 130 -10.29 -4.93 3.30
CA HIS A 130 -11.08 -3.72 3.05
C HIS A 130 -10.82 -3.19 1.64
N THR A 131 -11.89 -2.72 1.00
CA THR A 131 -11.80 -2.03 -0.29
C THR A 131 -11.23 -0.62 -0.14
N ALA A 132 -10.73 -0.06 -1.22
CA ALA A 132 -10.23 1.32 -1.23
C ALA A 132 -11.34 2.33 -0.81
N HIS A 133 -12.59 2.04 -1.14
CA HIS A 133 -13.73 2.87 -0.74
C HIS A 133 -13.95 2.86 0.79
N GLU A 134 -14.00 1.69 1.39
CA GLU A 134 -14.14 1.55 2.85
C GLU A 134 -12.98 2.20 3.58
N MET A 135 -11.74 2.06 3.06
CA MET A 135 -10.58 2.69 3.67
C MET A 135 -10.61 4.22 3.58
N VAL A 136 -11.10 4.80 2.48
CA VAL A 136 -11.32 6.25 2.38
C VAL A 136 -12.35 6.71 3.43
N GLU A 137 -13.42 5.97 3.65
CA GLU A 137 -14.41 6.29 4.68
C GLU A 137 -13.81 6.21 6.08
N MET A 138 -13.04 5.16 6.39
CA MET A 138 -12.29 5.03 7.66
C MET A 138 -11.35 6.21 7.88
N VAL A 139 -10.52 6.55 6.88
CA VAL A 139 -9.59 7.68 6.95
C VAL A 139 -10.35 8.99 7.17
N ASN A 140 -11.49 9.21 6.52
CA ASN A 140 -12.29 10.41 6.70
C ASN A 140 -12.81 10.59 8.13
N VAL A 141 -13.23 9.49 8.76
CA VAL A 141 -13.65 9.50 10.18
C VAL A 141 -12.44 9.75 11.09
N LEU A 142 -11.34 9.02 10.84
CA LEU A 142 -10.14 9.10 11.66
C LEU A 142 -9.39 10.42 11.50
N SER A 143 -9.52 11.09 10.34
CA SER A 143 -8.84 12.36 10.05
C SER A 143 -9.29 13.53 10.95
N GLU A 144 -10.40 13.38 11.64
CA GLU A 144 -10.89 14.37 12.60
C GLU A 144 -10.09 14.40 13.93
N ASN A 145 -9.28 13.36 14.17
CA ASN A 145 -8.40 13.31 15.33
C ASN A 145 -7.21 14.26 15.17
N THR A 146 -7.03 15.15 16.14
CA THR A 146 -5.93 16.13 16.15
C THR A 146 -4.55 15.52 16.40
N ALA A 147 -4.48 14.28 16.91
CA ALA A 147 -3.21 13.55 17.10
C ALA A 147 -2.58 13.06 15.78
N ASN A 148 -3.32 13.07 14.67
CA ASN A 148 -2.83 12.58 13.39
C ASN A 148 -1.66 13.43 12.86
N GLN A 149 -0.54 12.77 12.58
CA GLN A 149 0.68 13.35 12.01
C GLN A 149 0.80 13.05 10.52
N CYS A 150 0.44 11.83 10.08
CA CYS A 150 0.39 11.47 8.66
C CYS A 150 -0.75 12.24 7.96
N LYS A 151 -0.41 13.00 6.91
CA LYS A 151 -1.35 13.87 6.18
C LYS A 151 -1.64 13.39 4.76
N HIS A 152 -0.99 12.30 4.34
CA HIS A 152 -1.06 11.82 2.96
C HIS A 152 -1.42 10.34 2.90
N VAL A 153 -2.26 9.98 1.94
CA VAL A 153 -2.56 8.58 1.63
C VAL A 153 -2.42 8.31 0.13
N ILE A 154 -2.03 7.08 -0.19
CA ILE A 154 -2.00 6.55 -1.54
C ILE A 154 -3.16 5.54 -1.62
N ILE A 155 -4.16 5.87 -2.41
CA ILE A 155 -5.35 5.05 -2.60
C ILE A 155 -5.03 4.03 -3.68
N SER A 156 -4.64 2.84 -3.28
CA SER A 156 -4.28 1.72 -4.16
C SER A 156 -5.11 0.47 -3.85
N GLY A 157 -5.10 -0.48 -4.79
CA GLY A 157 -5.91 -1.71 -4.71
C GLY A 157 -7.33 -1.50 -5.24
N GLY A 158 -7.69 -2.25 -6.28
CA GLY A 158 -9.02 -2.21 -6.89
C GLY A 158 -9.34 -0.96 -7.72
N VAL A 159 -8.48 0.03 -7.81
CA VAL A 159 -8.65 1.21 -8.66
C VAL A 159 -8.38 0.83 -10.11
N LYS A 160 -9.41 0.82 -10.95
CA LYS A 160 -9.33 0.31 -12.33
C LYS A 160 -9.29 1.41 -13.39
N THR A 161 -9.92 2.54 -13.12
CA THR A 161 -10.08 3.64 -14.07
C THR A 161 -9.71 4.98 -13.45
N PHE A 162 -9.51 6.00 -14.30
CA PHE A 162 -9.33 7.38 -13.83
C PHE A 162 -10.57 7.92 -13.10
N LEU A 163 -11.77 7.37 -13.39
CA LEU A 163 -13.00 7.76 -12.68
C LEU A 163 -13.02 7.24 -11.26
N ASP A 164 -12.57 6.01 -11.02
CA ASP A 164 -12.40 5.48 -9.65
C ASP A 164 -11.41 6.35 -8.88
N GLY A 165 -10.27 6.65 -9.52
CA GLY A 165 -9.25 7.53 -8.94
C GLY A 165 -9.77 8.92 -8.63
N TYR A 166 -10.48 9.55 -9.56
CA TYR A 166 -11.13 10.85 -9.35
C TYR A 166 -12.12 10.82 -8.20
N TYR A 167 -12.99 9.81 -8.18
CA TYR A 167 -14.01 9.66 -7.15
C TYR A 167 -13.39 9.51 -5.76
N LEU A 168 -12.49 8.55 -5.59
CA LEU A 168 -11.89 8.24 -4.30
C LEU A 168 -11.03 9.39 -3.76
N THR A 169 -10.20 10.00 -4.60
CA THR A 169 -9.39 11.16 -4.19
C THR A 169 -10.24 12.39 -3.88
N SER A 170 -11.35 12.59 -4.59
CA SER A 170 -12.28 13.69 -4.31
C SER A 170 -13.10 13.47 -3.03
N LYS A 171 -13.33 12.21 -2.64
CA LYS A 171 -14.02 11.84 -1.39
C LYS A 171 -13.11 11.89 -0.17
N CYS A 172 -11.82 11.70 -0.36
CA CYS A 172 -10.85 11.69 0.73
C CYS A 172 -10.65 13.08 1.31
N LYS A 173 -10.81 13.23 2.63
CA LYS A 173 -10.68 14.51 3.35
C LYS A 173 -9.24 14.95 3.56
N ILE A 174 -8.27 14.04 3.48
CA ILE A 174 -6.84 14.37 3.56
C ILE A 174 -6.18 14.31 2.18
N SER A 175 -4.97 14.85 2.07
CA SER A 175 -4.24 14.84 0.81
C SER A 175 -4.05 13.43 0.29
N SER A 176 -4.44 13.17 -0.94
CA SER A 176 -4.42 11.83 -1.52
C SER A 176 -4.05 11.81 -2.99
N ILE A 177 -3.40 10.73 -3.39
CA ILE A 177 -3.24 10.32 -4.78
C ILE A 177 -3.83 8.91 -4.94
N TYR A 178 -4.13 8.51 -6.16
CA TYR A 178 -4.48 7.11 -6.42
C TYR A 178 -3.38 6.40 -7.22
N ALA A 179 -3.32 5.08 -7.09
CA ALA A 179 -2.36 4.24 -7.80
C ALA A 179 -3.05 3.06 -8.49
N GLN A 180 -2.52 2.71 -9.66
CA GLN A 180 -2.94 1.58 -10.47
C GLN A 180 -1.71 0.76 -10.87
N ALA A 181 -1.83 -0.56 -10.91
CA ALA A 181 -0.73 -1.43 -11.34
C ALA A 181 -1.13 -2.32 -12.51
N SER A 182 -2.19 -3.12 -12.39
CA SER A 182 -2.53 -4.19 -13.34
C SER A 182 -2.77 -3.71 -14.78
N SER A 183 -3.44 -2.57 -14.95
CA SER A 183 -3.71 -1.99 -16.28
C SER A 183 -2.42 -1.54 -16.95
N PHE A 184 -1.52 -0.89 -16.20
CA PHE A 184 -0.21 -0.47 -16.70
C PHE A 184 0.68 -1.67 -17.01
N LEU A 185 0.74 -2.66 -16.10
CA LEU A 185 1.54 -3.87 -16.32
C LEU A 185 1.12 -4.61 -17.59
N LYS A 186 -0.20 -4.76 -17.82
CA LYS A 186 -0.71 -5.42 -19.04
C LYS A 186 -0.21 -4.74 -20.32
N LEU A 187 -0.17 -3.42 -20.33
CA LEU A 187 0.28 -2.65 -21.49
C LEU A 187 1.80 -2.55 -21.58
N ALA A 188 2.50 -2.55 -20.45
CA ALA A 188 3.97 -2.59 -20.41
C ALA A 188 4.57 -3.88 -20.94
N LEU A 189 3.77 -4.96 -21.08
CA LEU A 189 4.15 -6.19 -21.78
C LEU A 189 4.02 -6.08 -23.30
N GLY A 190 3.36 -5.05 -23.81
CA GLY A 190 3.22 -4.71 -25.23
C GLY A 190 4.27 -3.70 -25.69
N THR A 191 3.84 -2.69 -26.45
CA THR A 191 4.70 -1.63 -26.97
C THR A 191 4.70 -0.40 -26.07
N TYR A 192 5.76 0.41 -26.18
CA TYR A 192 5.83 1.71 -25.50
C TYR A 192 4.69 2.63 -25.93
N GLU A 193 4.36 2.64 -27.22
CA GLU A 193 3.32 3.47 -27.82
C GLU A 193 1.94 3.15 -27.25
N GLU A 194 1.64 1.88 -27.02
CA GLU A 194 0.37 1.46 -26.37
C GLU A 194 0.30 1.93 -24.91
N LEU A 195 1.39 1.82 -24.19
CA LEU A 195 1.47 2.29 -22.81
C LEU A 195 1.34 3.82 -22.72
N ASP A 196 2.05 4.55 -23.58
CA ASP A 196 1.98 6.02 -23.63
C ASP A 196 0.57 6.48 -24.01
N ALA A 197 -0.04 5.89 -25.05
CA ALA A 197 -1.42 6.20 -25.43
C ALA A 197 -2.41 6.01 -24.27
N TYR A 198 -2.25 4.93 -23.50
CA TYR A 198 -3.06 4.70 -22.31
C TYR A 198 -2.82 5.76 -21.23
N MET A 199 -1.56 6.14 -20.96
CA MET A 199 -1.24 7.21 -20.03
C MET A 199 -1.90 8.52 -20.43
N GLN A 200 -1.85 8.90 -21.72
CA GLN A 200 -2.48 10.11 -22.23
C GLN A 200 -4.00 10.09 -22.02
N ILE A 201 -4.64 8.93 -22.20
CA ILE A 201 -6.07 8.75 -21.94
C ILE A 201 -6.37 8.94 -20.44
N GLN A 202 -5.57 8.37 -19.54
CA GLN A 202 -5.74 8.55 -18.09
C GLN A 202 -5.62 10.03 -17.69
N ILE A 203 -4.60 10.73 -18.18
CA ILE A 203 -4.37 12.17 -17.91
C ILE A 203 -5.54 13.01 -18.43
N LYS A 204 -5.95 12.79 -19.68
CA LYS A 204 -7.07 13.52 -20.31
C LYS A 204 -8.38 13.25 -19.58
N GLY A 205 -8.66 11.97 -19.27
CA GLY A 205 -9.85 11.55 -18.54
C GLY A 205 -9.94 12.18 -17.16
N LEU A 206 -8.85 12.17 -16.39
CA LEU A 206 -8.79 12.79 -15.07
C LEU A 206 -8.99 14.32 -15.16
N SER A 207 -8.40 14.97 -16.15
CA SER A 207 -8.56 16.41 -16.39
C SER A 207 -10.03 16.78 -16.68
N ILE A 208 -10.68 16.01 -17.57
CA ILE A 208 -12.11 16.18 -17.88
C ILE A 208 -12.97 15.96 -16.63
N SER A 209 -12.67 14.91 -15.86
CA SER A 209 -13.41 14.62 -14.63
C SER A 209 -13.33 15.74 -13.62
N LYS A 210 -12.13 16.30 -13.39
CA LYS A 210 -11.94 17.44 -12.49
C LYS A 210 -12.67 18.71 -12.96
N GLN A 211 -12.77 18.93 -14.25
CA GLN A 211 -13.40 20.11 -14.81
C GLN A 211 -14.94 20.04 -14.79
N PHE A 212 -15.52 18.89 -15.16
CA PHE A 212 -16.94 18.79 -15.47
C PHE A 212 -17.75 17.95 -14.48
N LEU A 213 -17.12 17.06 -13.69
CA LEU A 213 -17.84 16.21 -12.79
C LEU A 213 -17.88 16.77 -11.35
N ARG A 214 -18.88 16.33 -10.61
CA ARG A 214 -19.02 16.59 -9.17
C ARG A 214 -19.40 15.29 -8.48
N ILE A 215 -18.86 15.07 -7.29
CA ILE A 215 -19.21 13.92 -6.47
C ILE A 215 -20.62 14.12 -5.92
N LYS A 216 -21.46 13.11 -6.06
CA LYS A 216 -22.74 13.09 -5.37
C LYS A 216 -22.51 13.00 -3.86
N SER A 217 -23.10 13.92 -3.13
CA SER A 217 -23.22 13.90 -1.66
C SER A 217 -24.07 12.74 -1.19
#